data_6fea8663029e00e7dd24429ac0d635e9
#
_entry.id   6fea8663029e00e7dd24429ac0d635e9
#
_cell.length_a   1.000
_cell.length_b   1.000
_cell.length_c   1.000
_cell.angle_alpha   90.00
_cell.angle_beta   90.00
_cell.angle_gamma   90.00
#
_symmetry.space_group_name_H-M   'P 1'
#
loop_
_entity.id
_entity.type
_entity.pdbx_description
1 polymer ?
#
loop_
_entity_poly.entity_id
_entity_poly.type
_entity_poly.pdbx_seq_one_letter_code
_entity_poly.pdbx_strand_id
1 'polypeptide(L)'
;MDPKNPLQKISAISLFVEDLPAAKAFYQSVFGVSVLFEDPTSVAVKFENLIVNLLLASEGSTLVHPATVGGPDSGKRFQISIWVDDLDGVCAKLAAENVTLLTGPQLQPWGMKTVTFVDPAGHSWEVGQQVK
;
A
#
# COMPACT_ATOMS: atom_id res chain seq x y z
N MET A 1 -25.57 -21.51 -8.12
CA MET A 1 -24.55 -20.47 -8.08
C MET A 1 -25.17 -19.16 -7.64
N ASP A 2 -24.56 -18.50 -6.73
CA ASP A 2 -25.04 -17.21 -6.26
C ASP A 2 -24.20 -16.10 -6.89
N PRO A 3 -24.74 -15.40 -7.95
CA PRO A 3 -23.99 -14.33 -8.59
C PRO A 3 -23.81 -13.12 -7.69
N LYS A 4 -24.49 -13.09 -6.56
CA LYS A 4 -24.45 -11.97 -5.62
C LYS A 4 -23.71 -12.32 -4.35
N ASN A 5 -22.71 -13.20 -4.44
CA ASN A 5 -21.88 -13.48 -3.28
C ASN A 5 -21.30 -12.17 -2.73
N PRO A 6 -21.66 -11.77 -1.51
CA PRO A 6 -21.26 -10.47 -0.96
C PRO A 6 -19.79 -10.39 -0.60
N LEU A 7 -19.05 -11.49 -0.71
CA LEU A 7 -17.64 -11.55 -0.29
C LEU A 7 -16.66 -11.28 -1.44
N GLN A 8 -17.13 -10.76 -2.57
CA GLN A 8 -16.28 -10.55 -3.73
C GLN A 8 -15.81 -9.09 -3.88
N LYS A 9 -16.21 -8.20 -3.01
CA LYS A 9 -15.85 -6.79 -3.09
C LYS A 9 -15.08 -6.39 -1.84
N ILE A 10 -13.83 -6.00 -2.01
CA ILE A 10 -12.99 -5.52 -0.91
C ILE A 10 -13.28 -4.05 -0.69
N SER A 11 -13.65 -3.67 0.53
CA SER A 11 -14.00 -2.30 0.86
C SER A 11 -12.82 -1.52 1.41
N ALA A 12 -11.97 -2.17 2.20
CA ALA A 12 -10.86 -1.50 2.85
C ALA A 12 -9.73 -2.48 3.15
N ILE A 13 -8.52 -1.95 3.20
CA ILE A 13 -7.35 -2.66 3.70
C ILE A 13 -6.82 -1.85 4.88
N SER A 14 -6.58 -2.50 6.01
CA SER A 14 -5.97 -1.84 7.16
C SER A 14 -4.48 -2.19 7.19
N LEU A 15 -3.65 -1.16 7.20
CA LEU A 15 -2.20 -1.29 7.30
C LEU A 15 -1.78 -0.80 8.69
N PHE A 16 -1.12 -1.67 9.44
CA PHE A 16 -0.70 -1.32 10.80
C PHE A 16 0.65 -0.62 10.75
N VAL A 17 0.73 0.55 11.38
CA VAL A 17 1.88 1.43 11.30
C VAL A 17 2.35 1.84 12.69
N GLU A 18 3.64 2.11 12.83
CA GLU A 18 4.21 2.56 14.09
C GLU A 18 4.18 4.08 14.21
N ASP A 19 4.39 4.78 13.09
CA ASP A 19 4.45 6.24 13.05
C ASP A 19 3.34 6.75 12.13
N LEU A 20 2.22 7.13 12.73
CA LEU A 20 1.04 7.54 11.98
C LEU A 20 1.26 8.83 11.17
N PRO A 21 1.88 9.89 11.73
CA PRO A 21 2.18 11.09 10.92
C PRO A 21 3.07 10.81 9.71
N ALA A 22 4.09 9.98 9.85
CA ALA A 22 4.97 9.61 8.74
C ALA A 22 4.20 8.82 7.68
N ALA A 23 3.35 7.89 8.09
CA ALA A 23 2.52 7.13 7.15
C ALA A 23 1.57 8.05 6.39
N LYS A 24 0.88 8.94 7.09
CA LYS A 24 -0.04 9.90 6.45
C LYS A 24 0.69 10.74 5.40
N ALA A 25 1.83 11.31 5.78
CA ALA A 25 2.60 12.16 4.86
C ALA A 25 3.03 11.38 3.61
N PHE A 26 3.48 10.15 3.79
CA PHE A 26 3.89 9.29 2.68
C PHE A 26 2.74 9.05 1.70
N TYR A 27 1.59 8.63 2.21
CA TYR A 27 0.45 8.31 1.35
C TYR A 27 -0.09 9.53 0.63
N GLN A 28 -0.11 10.68 1.28
CA GLN A 28 -0.52 11.92 0.63
C GLN A 28 0.46 12.36 -0.46
N SER A 29 1.77 12.32 -0.19
CA SER A 29 2.75 12.84 -1.15
C SER A 29 3.05 11.87 -2.28
N VAL A 30 3.13 10.56 -1.99
CA VAL A 30 3.51 9.56 -2.98
C VAL A 30 2.31 9.16 -3.84
N PHE A 31 1.16 8.88 -3.23
CA PHE A 31 -0.01 8.40 -3.95
C PHE A 31 -1.01 9.50 -4.28
N GLY A 32 -0.88 10.67 -3.69
CA GLY A 32 -1.80 11.78 -3.96
C GLY A 32 -3.22 11.54 -3.47
N VAL A 33 -3.40 10.64 -2.52
CA VAL A 33 -4.73 10.30 -2.00
C VAL A 33 -5.19 11.33 -0.98
N SER A 34 -6.50 11.48 -0.85
CA SER A 34 -7.10 12.39 0.12
C SER A 34 -7.45 11.65 1.41
N VAL A 35 -7.43 12.40 2.52
CA VAL A 35 -7.82 11.87 3.82
C VAL A 35 -9.33 11.93 3.93
N LEU A 36 -9.95 10.77 4.21
CA LEU A 36 -11.39 10.66 4.45
C LEU A 36 -11.75 10.90 5.91
N PHE A 37 -10.91 10.40 6.80
CA PHE A 37 -11.16 10.43 8.23
C PHE A 37 -9.82 10.38 8.97
N GLU A 38 -9.77 11.05 10.09
CA GLU A 38 -8.55 11.09 10.89
C GLU A 38 -8.90 11.24 12.36
N ASP A 39 -8.24 10.45 13.22
CA ASP A 39 -8.27 10.61 14.66
C ASP A 39 -6.87 10.30 15.22
N PRO A 40 -6.66 10.34 16.56
CA PRO A 40 -5.31 10.14 17.09
C PRO A 40 -4.67 8.79 16.78
N THR A 41 -5.45 7.77 16.41
CA THR A 41 -4.93 6.41 16.20
C THR A 41 -5.08 5.91 14.77
N SER A 42 -5.77 6.65 13.89
CA SER A 42 -6.00 6.18 12.53
C SER A 42 -6.13 7.32 11.53
N VAL A 43 -5.77 7.02 10.29
CA VAL A 43 -5.98 7.89 9.13
C VAL A 43 -6.53 7.03 8.01
N ALA A 44 -7.75 7.30 7.56
CA ALA A 44 -8.32 6.61 6.40
C ALA A 44 -8.07 7.44 5.15
N VAL A 45 -7.41 6.85 4.15
CA VAL A 45 -7.14 7.52 2.88
C VAL A 45 -7.94 6.85 1.77
N LYS A 46 -8.37 7.65 0.80
CA LYS A 46 -9.26 7.20 -0.27
C LYS A 46 -8.48 6.94 -1.56
N PHE A 47 -8.37 5.66 -1.92
CA PHE A 47 -7.97 5.25 -3.27
C PHE A 47 -9.21 5.20 -4.16
N GLU A 48 -9.04 5.07 -5.47
CA GLU A 48 -10.17 5.09 -6.40
C GLU A 48 -11.17 3.96 -6.15
N ASN A 49 -10.67 2.79 -5.75
CA ASN A 49 -11.50 1.58 -5.68
C ASN A 49 -11.65 1.00 -4.28
N LEU A 50 -10.96 1.56 -3.28
CA LEU A 50 -11.10 1.11 -1.90
C LEU A 50 -10.48 2.13 -0.94
N ILE A 51 -10.68 1.88 0.34
CA ILE A 51 -10.10 2.71 1.39
C ILE A 51 -8.89 1.99 1.97
N VAL A 52 -7.80 2.71 2.19
CA VAL A 52 -6.67 2.21 2.97
C VAL A 52 -6.72 2.89 4.33
N ASN A 53 -6.81 2.07 5.36
CA ASN A 53 -6.89 2.54 6.73
C ASN A 53 -5.52 2.40 7.39
N LEU A 54 -4.87 3.53 7.68
CA LEU A 54 -3.58 3.54 8.36
C LEU A 54 -3.90 3.56 9.85
N LEU A 55 -3.56 2.49 10.55
CA LEU A 55 -3.94 2.32 11.95
C LEU A 55 -2.70 2.04 12.79
N LEU A 56 -2.59 2.71 13.95
CA LEU A 56 -1.49 2.43 14.85
C LEU A 56 -1.44 0.93 15.19
N ALA A 57 -0.24 0.36 15.14
CA ALA A 57 -0.03 -1.06 15.39
C ALA A 57 -0.56 -1.47 16.76
N SER A 58 -0.47 -0.58 17.75
CA SER A 58 -1.00 -0.84 19.10
C SER A 58 -2.51 -1.06 19.09
N GLU A 59 -3.24 -0.38 18.18
CA GLU A 59 -4.68 -0.57 18.02
C GLU A 59 -4.99 -1.78 17.14
N GLY A 60 -4.08 -2.11 16.23
CA GLY A 60 -4.23 -3.24 15.34
C GLY A 60 -4.33 -4.56 16.08
N SER A 61 -3.65 -4.69 17.22
CA SER A 61 -3.67 -5.92 18.00
C SER A 61 -5.07 -6.28 18.48
N THR A 62 -5.93 -5.30 18.72
CA THR A 62 -7.33 -5.54 19.07
C THR A 62 -8.11 -6.09 17.88
N LEU A 63 -7.83 -5.57 16.67
CA LEU A 63 -8.56 -5.97 15.47
C LEU A 63 -8.27 -7.40 15.02
N VAL A 64 -7.05 -7.87 15.20
CA VAL A 64 -6.66 -9.20 14.72
C VAL A 64 -6.60 -10.23 15.85
N HIS A 65 -6.94 -9.83 17.08
CA HIS A 65 -6.93 -10.73 18.23
C HIS A 65 -7.69 -12.04 17.93
N PRO A 66 -7.17 -13.21 18.29
CA PRO A 66 -6.03 -13.45 19.18
C PRO A 66 -4.66 -13.49 18.48
N ALA A 67 -4.58 -13.16 17.19
CA ALA A 67 -3.29 -13.06 16.51
C ALA A 67 -2.53 -11.82 17.01
N THR A 68 -1.24 -11.74 16.64
CA THR A 68 -0.41 -10.59 16.98
C THR A 68 -0.12 -9.78 15.71
N VAL A 69 0.15 -8.48 15.89
CA VAL A 69 0.57 -7.63 14.78
C VAL A 69 2.05 -7.84 14.54
N GLY A 70 2.45 -8.11 13.28
CA GLY A 70 3.84 -8.21 12.89
C GLY A 70 4.50 -6.85 12.88
N GLY A 71 5.78 -6.80 13.29
CA GLY A 71 6.57 -5.56 13.23
C GLY A 71 7.19 -5.36 11.86
N PRO A 72 7.88 -4.21 11.65
CA PRO A 72 8.48 -3.87 10.35
C PRO A 72 9.48 -4.91 9.85
N ASP A 73 10.12 -5.65 10.75
CA ASP A 73 11.16 -6.60 10.41
C ASP A 73 10.66 -8.05 10.36
N SER A 74 9.36 -8.28 10.45
CA SER A 74 8.82 -9.66 10.49
C SER A 74 8.61 -10.27 9.10
N GLY A 75 9.12 -9.65 8.05
CA GLY A 75 8.95 -10.12 6.67
C GLY A 75 7.63 -9.68 6.06
N LYS A 76 7.47 -9.98 4.78
CA LYS A 76 6.27 -9.57 4.03
C LYS A 76 5.40 -10.79 3.78
N ARG A 77 4.11 -10.67 4.07
CA ARG A 77 3.13 -11.73 3.84
C ARG A 77 2.20 -11.39 2.68
N PHE A 78 2.29 -10.17 2.14
CA PHE A 78 1.50 -9.74 1.00
C PHE A 78 2.18 -8.55 0.33
N GLN A 79 1.71 -8.24 -0.86
CA GLN A 79 2.19 -7.09 -1.63
C GLN A 79 0.98 -6.49 -2.35
N ILE A 80 0.92 -5.17 -2.38
CA ILE A 80 -0.15 -4.47 -3.08
C ILE A 80 0.42 -3.98 -4.41
N SER A 81 -0.29 -4.26 -5.50
CA SER A 81 0.18 -3.95 -6.85
C SER A 81 -0.74 -2.94 -7.53
N ILE A 82 -0.13 -2.04 -8.28
CA ILE A 82 -0.82 -1.05 -9.11
C ILE A 82 -0.33 -1.21 -10.54
N TRP A 83 -1.26 -1.34 -11.48
CA TRP A 83 -0.92 -1.39 -12.91
C TRP A 83 -1.05 0.00 -13.50
N VAL A 84 -0.04 0.44 -14.26
CA VAL A 84 0.00 1.79 -14.84
C VAL A 84 0.37 1.70 -16.31
N ASP A 85 0.11 2.79 -17.05
CA ASP A 85 0.47 2.90 -18.46
C ASP A 85 1.83 3.56 -18.68
N ASP A 86 2.37 4.25 -17.68
CA ASP A 86 3.64 4.99 -17.78
C ASP A 86 4.49 4.76 -16.54
N LEU A 87 5.22 3.66 -16.53
CA LEU A 87 6.09 3.32 -15.41
C LEU A 87 7.25 4.30 -15.25
N ASP A 88 7.79 4.80 -16.37
CA ASP A 88 8.90 5.76 -16.30
C ASP A 88 8.48 7.03 -15.58
N GLY A 89 7.26 7.51 -15.85
CA GLY A 89 6.71 8.67 -15.15
C GLY A 89 6.52 8.42 -13.66
N VAL A 90 6.07 7.21 -13.30
CA VAL A 90 5.93 6.81 -11.90
C VAL A 90 7.30 6.79 -11.21
N CYS A 91 8.31 6.23 -11.87
CA CYS A 91 9.67 6.19 -11.30
C CYS A 91 10.21 7.59 -11.05
N ALA A 92 9.96 8.52 -11.99
CA ALA A 92 10.39 9.90 -11.83
C ALA A 92 9.69 10.57 -10.62
N LYS A 93 8.39 10.32 -10.47
CA LYS A 93 7.64 10.84 -9.32
C LYS A 93 8.14 10.26 -8.01
N LEU A 94 8.39 8.95 -7.97
CA LEU A 94 8.91 8.31 -6.76
C LEU A 94 10.28 8.89 -6.38
N ALA A 95 11.15 9.11 -7.36
CA ALA A 95 12.46 9.73 -7.11
C ALA A 95 12.30 11.16 -6.58
N ALA A 96 11.38 11.94 -7.13
CA ALA A 96 11.11 13.30 -6.67
C ALA A 96 10.60 13.34 -5.23
N GLU A 97 9.93 12.29 -4.78
CA GLU A 97 9.45 12.15 -3.40
C GLU A 97 10.45 11.41 -2.50
N ASN A 98 11.67 11.20 -2.97
CA ASN A 98 12.74 10.54 -2.23
C ASN A 98 12.42 9.10 -1.83
N VAL A 99 11.62 8.41 -2.64
CA VAL A 99 11.32 7.00 -2.44
C VAL A 99 12.43 6.16 -3.08
N THR A 100 13.04 5.28 -2.29
CA THR A 100 14.06 4.37 -2.80
C THR A 100 13.40 3.12 -3.34
N LEU A 101 13.70 2.78 -4.61
CA LEU A 101 13.22 1.52 -5.19
C LEU A 101 14.03 0.37 -4.60
N LEU A 102 13.33 -0.67 -4.14
CA LEU A 102 13.99 -1.89 -3.67
C LEU A 102 14.41 -2.76 -4.85
N THR A 103 13.55 -2.87 -5.87
CA THR A 103 13.86 -3.58 -7.10
C THR A 103 13.32 -2.83 -8.29
N GLY A 104 13.96 -3.04 -9.45
CA GLY A 104 13.51 -2.54 -10.72
C GLY A 104 14.03 -1.15 -11.08
N PRO A 105 13.61 -0.66 -12.25
CA PRO A 105 12.70 -1.32 -13.20
C PRO A 105 13.30 -2.60 -13.76
N GLN A 106 12.48 -3.66 -13.79
CA GLN A 106 12.92 -4.93 -14.36
C GLN A 106 11.78 -5.62 -15.10
N LEU A 107 12.11 -6.28 -16.20
CA LEU A 107 11.14 -7.05 -16.97
C LEU A 107 10.93 -8.41 -16.31
N GLN A 108 9.69 -8.72 -16.01
CA GLN A 108 9.31 -10.01 -15.45
C GLN A 108 9.00 -11.01 -16.57
N PRO A 109 9.16 -12.32 -16.31
CA PRO A 109 8.91 -13.35 -17.34
C PRO A 109 7.50 -13.30 -17.94
N TRP A 110 6.53 -12.77 -17.21
CA TRP A 110 5.14 -12.69 -17.68
C TRP A 110 4.85 -11.42 -18.49
N GLY A 111 5.87 -10.65 -18.87
CA GLY A 111 5.70 -9.51 -19.78
C GLY A 111 5.38 -8.18 -19.12
N MET A 112 5.49 -8.08 -17.82
CA MET A 112 5.35 -6.82 -17.11
C MET A 112 6.68 -6.27 -16.67
N LYS A 113 6.85 -4.96 -16.76
CA LYS A 113 8.00 -4.27 -16.21
C LYS A 113 7.59 -3.69 -14.87
N THR A 114 8.34 -3.98 -13.81
CA THR A 114 7.92 -3.68 -12.44
C THR A 114 8.99 -2.97 -11.63
N VAL A 115 8.53 -2.19 -10.66
CA VAL A 115 9.34 -1.62 -9.57
C VAL A 115 8.69 -1.95 -8.25
N THR A 116 9.50 -2.05 -7.19
CA THR A 116 8.98 -2.27 -5.84
C THR A 116 9.57 -1.26 -4.88
N PHE A 117 8.79 -0.93 -3.86
CA PHE A 117 9.24 -0.05 -2.77
C PHE A 117 8.39 -0.38 -1.53
N VAL A 118 8.75 0.22 -0.41
CA VAL A 118 8.00 0.06 0.84
C VAL A 118 7.55 1.42 1.34
N ASP A 119 6.46 1.42 2.11
CA ASP A 119 6.04 2.58 2.85
C ASP A 119 6.88 2.71 4.15
N PRO A 120 6.73 3.77 4.96
CA PRO A 120 7.54 3.94 6.18
C PRO A 120 7.42 2.79 7.19
N ALA A 121 6.31 2.06 7.19
CA ALA A 121 6.11 0.92 8.09
C ALA A 121 6.62 -0.39 7.50
N GLY A 122 7.04 -0.39 6.24
CA GLY A 122 7.59 -1.57 5.59
C GLY A 122 6.59 -2.37 4.77
N HIS A 123 5.40 -1.84 4.48
CA HIS A 123 4.45 -2.53 3.61
C HIS A 123 4.93 -2.50 2.18
N SER A 124 4.86 -3.65 1.50
CA SER A 124 5.40 -3.82 0.15
C SER A 124 4.42 -3.37 -0.92
N TRP A 125 4.91 -2.52 -1.83
CA TRP A 125 4.18 -2.02 -2.98
C TRP A 125 4.92 -2.38 -4.26
N GLU A 126 4.16 -2.72 -5.28
CA GLU A 126 4.67 -2.97 -6.62
C GLU A 126 3.90 -2.10 -7.60
N VAL A 127 4.62 -1.48 -8.53
CA VAL A 127 3.98 -0.80 -9.68
C VAL A 127 4.48 -1.46 -10.94
N GLY A 128 3.55 -1.81 -11.82
CA GLY A 128 3.88 -2.54 -13.04
C GLY A 128 3.22 -1.95 -14.27
N GLN A 129 3.88 -2.13 -15.41
CA GLN A 129 3.38 -1.75 -16.72
C GLN A 129 3.46 -2.96 -17.66
N GLN A 130 2.35 -3.24 -18.32
CA GLN A 130 2.31 -4.28 -19.34
C GLN A 130 3.11 -3.81 -20.55
N VAL A 131 4.15 -4.57 -20.93
CA VAL A 131 5.02 -4.19 -22.06
C VAL A 131 5.01 -5.24 -23.19
N LYS A 132 4.24 -6.31 -22.99
CA LYS A 132 4.07 -7.34 -24.03
C LYS A 132 2.65 -7.84 -24.09
#